data_fbd063f594e63264177a8b6f11c0f4cc
#
_entry.id   fbd063f594e63264177a8b6f11c0f4cc
#
_cell.length_a   1.000
_cell.length_b   1.000
_cell.length_c   1.000
_cell.angle_alpha   90.00
_cell.angle_beta   90.00
_cell.angle_gamma   90.00
#
_symmetry.space_group_name_H-M   'P 1'
#
loop_
_entity.id
_entity.type
_entity.pdbx_description
1 polymer ?
#
loop_
_entity_poly.entity_id
_entity_poly.type
_entity_poly.pdbx_seq_one_letter_code
_entity_poly.pdbx_strand_id
1 'polypeptide(L)'
;MADLRIVAQHAESTGIDSLWFPEHVVFFREYRSRYPYSADGNPGFGRRQGVYDPLFACTVAATVTTKIRVGTSILILPQRNPIVLAQEVVAVDHASDGRFDLGIGIGWSSEEFDAVGVPWAQRGARTDEYLDVMQTLWRDEVADHRGPLLNFDNVIAEPKPVQNPHPPIWIGGGRGAPMRRAATHGDGWYGWAIATQEIAETMAELDRACEAAKRDPSTVGRKLGLPFGGSSDELKVYLDAAQRANVEEVVVSTGIGTDFLRQRMDELAMIDR
;
A
#
# COMPACT_ATOMS: atom_id res chain seq x y z
N MET A 1 16.87 -8.31 10.52
CA MET A 1 16.09 -7.82 9.36
C MET A 1 16.35 -8.75 8.18
N ALA A 2 15.36 -8.99 7.32
CA ALA A 2 15.54 -9.85 6.16
C ALA A 2 16.53 -9.24 5.15
N ASP A 3 17.29 -10.08 4.44
CA ASP A 3 18.03 -9.64 3.24
C ASP A 3 17.02 -9.50 2.09
N LEU A 4 16.70 -8.27 1.74
CA LEU A 4 15.68 -7.95 0.73
C LEU A 4 15.99 -8.58 -0.63
N ARG A 5 17.26 -8.68 -1.01
CA ARG A 5 17.66 -9.25 -2.30
C ARG A 5 17.37 -10.75 -2.35
N ILE A 6 17.74 -11.47 -1.30
CA ILE A 6 17.50 -12.91 -1.19
C ILE A 6 16.00 -13.19 -1.17
N VAL A 7 15.23 -12.43 -0.40
CA VAL A 7 13.78 -12.58 -0.31
C VAL A 7 13.12 -12.32 -1.67
N ALA A 8 13.50 -11.24 -2.36
CA ALA A 8 12.91 -10.87 -3.64
C ALA A 8 13.20 -11.92 -4.75
N GLN A 9 14.46 -12.36 -4.85
CA GLN A 9 14.85 -13.39 -5.83
C GLN A 9 14.17 -14.73 -5.54
N HIS A 10 14.02 -15.09 -4.25
CA HIS A 10 13.32 -16.32 -3.88
C HIS A 10 11.83 -16.22 -4.22
N ALA A 11 11.16 -15.11 -3.90
CA ALA A 11 9.76 -14.88 -4.24
C ALA A 11 9.52 -15.03 -5.76
N GLU A 12 10.36 -14.40 -6.58
CA GLU A 12 10.25 -14.53 -8.04
C GLU A 12 10.45 -15.97 -8.51
N SER A 13 11.42 -16.69 -7.94
CA SER A 13 11.71 -18.09 -8.29
C SER A 13 10.61 -19.07 -7.91
N THR A 14 9.82 -18.75 -6.89
CA THR A 14 8.67 -19.56 -6.41
C THR A 14 7.34 -19.17 -7.06
N GLY A 15 7.35 -18.18 -7.97
CA GLY A 15 6.17 -17.74 -8.69
C GLY A 15 5.21 -16.88 -7.87
N ILE A 16 5.70 -16.20 -6.82
CA ILE A 16 4.96 -15.15 -6.11
C ILE A 16 4.78 -13.96 -7.05
N ASP A 17 3.58 -13.41 -7.13
CA ASP A 17 3.23 -12.36 -8.10
C ASP A 17 3.74 -10.97 -7.68
N SER A 18 3.77 -10.70 -6.37
CA SER A 18 4.15 -9.38 -5.85
C SER A 18 4.78 -9.43 -4.45
N LEU A 19 5.57 -8.40 -4.13
CA LEU A 19 6.07 -8.12 -2.79
C LEU A 19 5.62 -6.74 -2.32
N TRP A 20 5.08 -6.67 -1.10
CA TRP A 20 4.56 -5.45 -0.51
C TRP A 20 5.30 -5.10 0.78
N PHE A 21 5.72 -3.83 0.89
CA PHE A 21 6.55 -3.36 2.00
C PHE A 21 5.80 -2.33 2.85
N PRO A 22 5.70 -2.54 4.19
CA PRO A 22 5.04 -1.61 5.10
C PRO A 22 5.92 -0.41 5.42
N GLU A 23 5.30 0.66 5.92
CA GLU A 23 6.00 1.83 6.46
C GLU A 23 5.71 2.04 7.93
N HIS A 24 6.78 2.30 8.67
CA HIS A 24 6.82 3.08 9.89
C HIS A 24 8.16 3.83 9.92
N VAL A 25 8.11 5.16 10.00
CA VAL A 25 9.33 5.98 10.06
C VAL A 25 10.06 5.72 11.36
N VAL A 26 9.31 5.62 12.46
CA VAL A 26 9.81 5.30 13.80
C VAL A 26 8.83 4.41 14.57
N PHE A 27 9.38 3.66 15.52
CA PHE A 27 8.59 2.85 16.47
C PHE A 27 8.72 3.43 17.87
N PHE A 28 7.66 3.26 18.66
CA PHE A 28 7.60 3.73 20.04
C PHE A 28 7.60 2.58 21.02
N ARG A 29 8.21 2.79 22.16
CA ARG A 29 8.19 1.81 23.26
C ARG A 29 6.80 1.66 23.86
N GLU A 30 6.04 2.74 23.86
CA GLU A 30 4.66 2.83 24.35
C GLU A 30 3.87 3.75 23.42
N TYR A 31 2.64 3.33 23.10
CA TYR A 31 1.75 4.07 22.21
C TYR A 31 0.57 4.63 23.01
N ARG A 32 0.20 5.88 22.75
CA ARG A 32 -1.06 6.49 23.20
C ARG A 32 -2.18 6.21 22.20
N SER A 33 -1.81 6.15 20.93
CA SER A 33 -2.71 5.83 19.82
C SER A 33 -3.12 4.35 19.89
N ARG A 34 -4.39 4.08 19.56
CA ARG A 34 -4.88 2.70 19.43
C ARG A 34 -4.64 2.19 18.02
N TYR A 35 -4.07 0.99 17.93
CA TYR A 35 -3.94 0.31 16.64
C TYR A 35 -5.31 -0.17 16.15
N PRO A 36 -5.74 0.20 14.94
CA PRO A 36 -7.10 -0.05 14.49
C PRO A 36 -7.40 -1.51 14.15
N TYR A 37 -6.38 -2.35 14.01
CA TYR A 37 -6.52 -3.75 13.55
C TYR A 37 -6.27 -4.78 14.65
N SER A 38 -6.24 -4.38 15.92
CA SER A 38 -6.22 -5.29 17.07
C SER A 38 -7.35 -4.98 18.04
N ALA A 39 -7.93 -5.99 18.64
CA ALA A 39 -9.08 -5.84 19.55
C ALA A 39 -8.75 -5.01 20.79
N ASP A 40 -7.53 -5.15 21.33
CA ASP A 40 -7.04 -4.42 22.51
C ASP A 40 -6.46 -3.04 22.13
N GLY A 41 -6.26 -2.76 20.85
CA GLY A 41 -5.63 -1.53 20.34
C GLY A 41 -4.11 -1.52 20.45
N ASN A 42 -3.48 -2.67 20.76
CA ASN A 42 -2.04 -2.80 20.83
C ASN A 42 -1.51 -3.24 19.45
N PRO A 43 -0.50 -2.53 18.88
CA PRO A 43 0.07 -2.92 17.60
C PRO A 43 0.90 -4.21 17.66
N GLY A 44 1.23 -4.73 18.86
CA GLY A 44 2.03 -5.93 19.03
C GLY A 44 3.50 -5.80 18.61
N PHE A 45 3.97 -4.59 18.34
CA PHE A 45 5.36 -4.36 17.91
C PHE A 45 6.35 -4.66 19.04
N GLY A 46 7.34 -5.48 18.73
CA GLY A 46 8.41 -5.83 19.67
C GLY A 46 9.43 -4.70 19.87
N ARG A 47 10.20 -4.77 20.96
CA ARG A 47 11.23 -3.74 21.32
C ARG A 47 12.33 -3.56 20.27
N ARG A 48 12.52 -4.48 19.35
CA ARG A 48 13.54 -4.47 18.28
C ARG A 48 12.91 -4.65 16.91
N GLN A 49 11.74 -4.09 16.72
CA GLN A 49 11.08 -4.10 15.43
C GLN A 49 11.56 -2.91 14.60
N GLY A 50 11.74 -3.12 13.33
CA GLY A 50 12.06 -2.10 12.35
C GLY A 50 11.67 -2.59 10.97
N VAL A 51 11.33 -1.64 10.12
CA VAL A 51 11.10 -1.88 8.68
C VAL A 51 12.03 -0.95 7.90
N TYR A 52 12.36 -1.34 6.70
CA TYR A 52 13.03 -0.42 5.76
C TYR A 52 12.06 0.63 5.28
N ASP A 53 12.56 1.77 4.83
CA ASP A 53 11.75 2.67 4.00
C ASP A 53 11.15 1.86 2.84
N PRO A 54 9.84 1.95 2.59
CA PRO A 54 9.19 1.08 1.61
C PRO A 54 9.64 1.34 0.16
N LEU A 55 9.96 2.59 -0.21
CA LEU A 55 10.45 2.90 -1.55
C LEU A 55 11.86 2.36 -1.77
N PHE A 56 12.72 2.44 -0.73
CA PHE A 56 14.03 1.79 -0.73
C PHE A 56 13.89 0.27 -0.87
N ALA A 57 12.98 -0.35 -0.10
CA ALA A 57 12.77 -1.80 -0.17
C ALA A 57 12.23 -2.24 -1.54
N CYS A 58 11.27 -1.50 -2.11
CA CYS A 58 10.77 -1.72 -3.48
C CYS A 58 11.90 -1.60 -4.51
N THR A 59 12.75 -0.57 -4.42
CA THR A 59 13.88 -0.37 -5.34
C THR A 59 14.85 -1.56 -5.28
N VAL A 60 15.24 -1.98 -4.07
CA VAL A 60 16.16 -3.13 -3.92
C VAL A 60 15.54 -4.40 -4.49
N ALA A 61 14.27 -4.68 -4.20
CA ALA A 61 13.58 -5.85 -4.72
C ALA A 61 13.47 -5.80 -6.26
N ALA A 62 13.07 -4.66 -6.81
CA ALA A 62 12.89 -4.46 -8.25
C ALA A 62 14.19 -4.63 -9.04
N THR A 63 15.32 -4.14 -8.51
CA THR A 63 16.64 -4.19 -9.21
C THR A 63 17.28 -5.58 -9.25
N VAL A 64 16.80 -6.54 -8.44
CA VAL A 64 17.30 -7.91 -8.40
C VAL A 64 16.32 -8.94 -8.97
N THR A 65 15.19 -8.46 -9.51
CA THR A 65 14.11 -9.27 -10.11
C THR A 65 13.70 -8.68 -11.46
N THR A 66 12.94 -9.44 -12.25
CA THR A 66 12.57 -9.05 -13.62
C THR A 66 11.06 -9.12 -13.91
N LYS A 67 10.28 -9.82 -13.08
CA LYS A 67 8.86 -10.09 -13.32
C LYS A 67 7.96 -9.68 -12.16
N ILE A 68 8.40 -9.99 -10.93
CA ILE A 68 7.58 -9.76 -9.73
C ILE A 68 7.27 -8.27 -9.57
N ARG A 69 6.02 -7.95 -9.25
CA ARG A 69 5.63 -6.59 -8.91
C ARG A 69 6.09 -6.23 -7.50
N VAL A 70 6.33 -4.96 -7.26
CA VAL A 70 6.72 -4.44 -5.94
C VAL A 70 5.78 -3.31 -5.54
N GLY A 71 5.38 -3.27 -4.29
CA GLY A 71 4.44 -2.26 -3.83
C GLY A 71 4.64 -1.85 -2.36
N THR A 72 4.02 -0.74 -1.99
CA THR A 72 4.01 -0.27 -0.61
C THR A 72 2.68 -0.66 0.08
N SER A 73 2.72 -1.24 1.29
CA SER A 73 1.52 -1.68 2.03
C SER A 73 1.56 -1.28 3.52
N ILE A 74 1.42 -0.05 3.78
CA ILE A 74 1.18 1.12 2.93
C ILE A 74 2.13 2.25 3.29
N LEU A 75 2.48 3.10 2.33
CA LEU A 75 3.19 4.34 2.58
C LEU A 75 2.27 5.36 3.27
N ILE A 76 2.77 6.05 4.30
CA ILE A 76 1.97 7.03 5.07
C ILE A 76 2.08 8.40 4.40
N LEU A 77 1.27 8.63 3.36
CA LEU A 77 1.36 9.79 2.47
C LEU A 77 1.39 11.15 3.21
N PRO A 78 0.51 11.42 4.21
CA PRO A 78 0.48 12.75 4.82
C PRO A 78 1.71 13.10 5.67
N GLN A 79 2.63 12.18 5.90
CA GLN A 79 3.91 12.44 6.60
C GLN A 79 5.02 12.88 5.64
N ARG A 80 4.82 12.82 4.32
CA ARG A 80 5.82 13.10 3.29
C ARG A 80 5.51 14.40 2.54
N ASN A 81 6.52 15.05 1.99
CA ASN A 81 6.29 16.14 1.05
C ASN A 81 5.85 15.56 -0.31
N PRO A 82 4.66 15.91 -0.85
CA PRO A 82 4.13 15.24 -2.04
C PRO A 82 4.91 15.54 -3.32
N ILE A 83 5.59 16.69 -3.42
CA ILE A 83 6.42 17.03 -4.59
C ILE A 83 7.68 16.16 -4.61
N VAL A 84 8.32 15.98 -3.45
CA VAL A 84 9.50 15.11 -3.32
C VAL A 84 9.09 13.65 -3.56
N LEU A 85 8.00 13.22 -2.92
CA LEU A 85 7.49 11.86 -3.05
C LEU A 85 7.08 11.53 -4.50
N ALA A 86 6.50 12.49 -5.24
CA ALA A 86 6.15 12.28 -6.64
C ALA A 86 7.37 11.88 -7.48
N GLN A 87 8.54 12.50 -7.25
CA GLN A 87 9.79 12.15 -7.92
C GLN A 87 10.40 10.84 -7.42
N GLU A 88 10.30 10.56 -6.12
CA GLU A 88 10.74 9.28 -5.54
C GLU A 88 9.93 8.11 -6.13
N VAL A 89 8.62 8.25 -6.28
CA VAL A 89 7.73 7.29 -6.92
C VAL A 89 8.13 7.04 -8.38
N VAL A 90 8.39 8.10 -9.14
CA VAL A 90 8.88 7.99 -10.53
C VAL A 90 10.21 7.22 -10.59
N ALA A 91 11.13 7.50 -9.67
CA ALA A 91 12.42 6.81 -9.62
C ALA A 91 12.25 5.29 -9.37
N VAL A 92 11.33 4.89 -8.47
CA VAL A 92 11.02 3.46 -8.23
C VAL A 92 10.34 2.85 -9.45
N ASP A 93 9.43 3.58 -10.11
CA ASP A 93 8.73 3.12 -11.31
C ASP A 93 9.72 2.82 -12.45
N HIS A 94 10.68 3.72 -12.70
CA HIS A 94 11.77 3.50 -13.64
C HIS A 94 12.69 2.33 -13.22
N ALA A 95 13.08 2.25 -11.94
CA ALA A 95 13.94 1.19 -11.44
C ALA A 95 13.29 -0.20 -11.54
N SER A 96 11.96 -0.25 -11.49
CA SER A 96 11.17 -1.48 -11.62
C SER A 96 10.74 -1.80 -13.05
N ASP A 97 11.02 -0.94 -14.02
CA ASP A 97 10.50 -1.04 -15.39
C ASP A 97 8.96 -1.19 -15.42
N GLY A 98 8.26 -0.28 -14.71
CA GLY A 98 6.80 -0.23 -14.65
C GLY A 98 6.14 -1.33 -13.81
N ARG A 99 6.85 -1.95 -12.86
CA ARG A 99 6.33 -3.00 -11.97
C ARG A 99 5.99 -2.48 -10.56
N PHE A 100 5.96 -1.18 -10.35
CA PHE A 100 5.67 -0.57 -9.07
C PHE A 100 4.19 -0.29 -8.86
N ASP A 101 3.69 -0.60 -7.66
CA ASP A 101 2.35 -0.27 -7.15
C ASP A 101 2.47 0.64 -5.92
N LEU A 102 1.82 1.80 -5.96
CA LEU A 102 1.85 2.76 -4.86
C LEU A 102 0.66 2.55 -3.92
N GLY A 103 0.86 1.76 -2.87
CA GLY A 103 -0.13 1.65 -1.79
C GLY A 103 0.06 2.74 -0.75
N ILE A 104 -0.99 3.51 -0.46
CA ILE A 104 -0.95 4.64 0.47
C ILE A 104 -2.00 4.55 1.56
N GLY A 105 -1.71 5.17 2.70
CA GLY A 105 -2.67 5.36 3.79
C GLY A 105 -2.45 6.67 4.54
N ILE A 106 -3.33 6.91 5.53
CA ILE A 106 -3.29 8.16 6.32
C ILE A 106 -2.55 8.04 7.64
N GLY A 107 -2.05 6.86 8.01
CA GLY A 107 -1.41 6.58 9.29
C GLY A 107 -2.39 6.49 10.49
N TRP A 108 -1.98 5.78 11.53
CA TRP A 108 -2.76 5.52 12.75
C TRP A 108 -2.10 6.03 14.04
N SER A 109 -0.76 6.23 14.05
CA SER A 109 0.01 6.65 15.21
C SER A 109 0.21 8.17 15.24
N SER A 110 -0.46 8.88 16.16
CA SER A 110 -0.26 10.32 16.33
C SER A 110 1.15 10.65 16.80
N GLU A 111 1.77 9.73 17.55
CA GLU A 111 3.13 9.88 18.06
C GLU A 111 4.16 9.92 16.91
N GLU A 112 3.91 9.16 15.85
CA GLU A 112 4.77 9.14 14.66
C GLU A 112 4.66 10.48 13.91
N PHE A 113 3.44 11.04 13.78
CA PHE A 113 3.23 12.38 13.24
C PHE A 113 3.95 13.46 14.05
N ASP A 114 3.85 13.39 15.39
CA ASP A 114 4.54 14.31 16.28
C ASP A 114 6.08 14.22 16.08
N ALA A 115 6.62 13.01 15.96
CA ALA A 115 8.05 12.78 15.79
C ALA A 115 8.60 13.32 14.46
N VAL A 116 7.83 13.23 13.37
CA VAL A 116 8.23 13.77 12.06
C VAL A 116 7.82 15.24 11.87
N GLY A 117 7.21 15.87 12.89
CA GLY A 117 6.86 17.28 12.86
C GLY A 117 5.67 17.62 11.95
N VAL A 118 4.81 16.66 11.65
CA VAL A 118 3.62 16.84 10.80
C VAL A 118 2.34 16.88 11.65
N PRO A 119 1.45 17.85 11.47
CA PRO A 119 0.20 17.91 12.23
C PRO A 119 -0.67 16.67 12.02
N TRP A 120 -1.09 16.03 13.11
CA TRP A 120 -2.02 14.90 13.10
C TRP A 120 -3.40 15.27 12.53
N ALA A 121 -3.85 16.48 12.86
CA ALA A 121 -5.14 16.99 12.40
C ALA A 121 -5.19 17.09 10.87
N GLN A 122 -6.38 16.84 10.31
CA GLN A 122 -6.65 16.96 8.88
C GLN A 122 -5.80 16.04 7.97
N ARG A 123 -5.17 14.98 8.52
CA ARG A 123 -4.35 14.06 7.72
C ARG A 123 -5.10 13.44 6.55
N GLY A 124 -6.43 13.23 6.67
CA GLY A 124 -7.26 12.77 5.56
C GLY A 124 -7.34 13.78 4.42
N ALA A 125 -7.70 15.05 4.72
CA ALA A 125 -7.75 16.12 3.72
C ALA A 125 -6.37 16.42 3.12
N ARG A 126 -5.31 16.35 3.94
CA ARG A 126 -3.92 16.45 3.47
C ARG A 126 -3.58 15.34 2.47
N THR A 127 -4.02 14.11 2.74
CA THR A 127 -3.83 12.99 1.81
C THR A 127 -4.55 13.24 0.48
N ASP A 128 -5.78 13.76 0.52
CA ASP A 128 -6.55 14.04 -0.68
C ASP A 128 -5.85 15.11 -1.55
N GLU A 129 -5.43 16.24 -0.96
CA GLU A 129 -4.67 17.27 -1.68
C GLU A 129 -3.32 16.78 -2.20
N TYR A 130 -2.62 15.95 -1.42
CA TYR A 130 -1.32 15.40 -1.82
C TYR A 130 -1.43 14.44 -3.01
N LEU A 131 -2.52 13.67 -3.09
CA LEU A 131 -2.82 12.86 -4.27
C LEU A 131 -3.05 13.72 -5.51
N ASP A 132 -3.85 14.79 -5.38
CA ASP A 132 -4.09 15.72 -6.48
C ASP A 132 -2.79 16.37 -6.98
N VAL A 133 -1.91 16.80 -6.05
CA VAL A 133 -0.58 17.33 -6.36
C VAL A 133 0.26 16.33 -7.14
N MET A 134 0.38 15.10 -6.64
CA MET A 134 1.22 14.07 -7.27
C MET A 134 0.70 13.71 -8.67
N GLN A 135 -0.61 13.49 -8.80
CA GLN A 135 -1.23 13.17 -10.10
C GLN A 135 -1.07 14.33 -11.10
N THR A 136 -1.17 15.59 -10.64
CA THR A 136 -0.93 16.77 -11.48
C THR A 136 0.53 16.81 -11.97
N LEU A 137 1.50 16.57 -11.08
CA LEU A 137 2.92 16.53 -11.45
C LEU A 137 3.27 15.42 -12.43
N TRP A 138 2.61 14.26 -12.36
CA TRP A 138 2.84 13.16 -13.28
C TRP A 138 2.19 13.37 -14.65
N ARG A 139 1.01 13.99 -14.68
CA ARG A 139 0.20 14.16 -15.89
C ARG A 139 0.63 15.35 -16.73
N ASP A 140 0.82 16.52 -16.08
CA ASP A 140 0.94 17.79 -16.77
C ASP A 140 2.41 18.08 -17.14
N GLU A 141 2.67 18.59 -18.36
CA GLU A 141 3.99 19.02 -18.80
C GLU A 141 4.52 20.18 -17.94
N VAL A 142 3.63 21.14 -17.68
CA VAL A 142 3.83 22.25 -16.75
C VAL A 142 2.69 22.22 -15.75
N ALA A 143 3.01 21.98 -14.51
CA ALA A 143 2.04 21.78 -13.43
C ALA A 143 1.81 23.07 -12.63
N ASP A 144 0.54 23.37 -12.40
CA ASP A 144 0.08 24.41 -11.48
C ASP A 144 -0.82 23.77 -10.43
N HIS A 145 -0.74 24.24 -9.19
CA HIS A 145 -1.62 23.79 -8.11
C HIS A 145 -2.05 24.94 -7.21
N ARG A 146 -3.32 24.94 -6.82
CA ARG A 146 -3.91 25.86 -5.84
C ARG A 146 -4.73 25.06 -4.86
N GLY A 147 -4.19 24.87 -3.68
CA GLY A 147 -4.83 24.13 -2.59
C GLY A 147 -4.69 24.83 -1.24
N PRO A 148 -5.37 24.35 -0.21
CA PRO A 148 -5.28 24.90 1.14
C PRO A 148 -3.91 24.70 1.80
N LEU A 149 -3.13 23.70 1.38
CA LEU A 149 -1.83 23.36 1.98
C LEU A 149 -0.66 23.71 1.06
N LEU A 150 -0.83 23.56 -0.26
CA LEU A 150 0.22 23.76 -1.24
C LEU A 150 -0.24 24.67 -2.38
N ASN A 151 0.67 25.55 -2.80
CA ASN A 151 0.46 26.40 -3.96
C ASN A 151 1.77 26.52 -4.74
N PHE A 152 1.72 26.25 -6.03
CA PHE A 152 2.85 26.44 -6.93
C PHE A 152 2.38 26.70 -8.36
N ASP A 153 3.25 27.31 -9.16
CA ASP A 153 3.04 27.62 -10.57
C ASP A 153 4.28 27.24 -11.38
N ASN A 154 4.06 26.92 -12.65
CA ASN A 154 5.11 26.68 -13.65
C ASN A 154 6.11 25.60 -13.24
N VAL A 155 5.66 24.55 -12.54
CA VAL A 155 6.54 23.45 -12.12
C VAL A 155 6.65 22.42 -13.23
N ILE A 156 7.88 22.08 -13.59
CA ILE A 156 8.20 20.96 -14.50
C ILE A 156 8.75 19.83 -13.66
N ALA A 157 8.06 18.70 -13.65
CA ALA A 157 8.45 17.47 -12.95
C ALA A 157 8.83 16.40 -13.98
N GLU A 158 10.12 16.24 -14.19
CA GLU A 158 10.70 15.23 -15.10
C GLU A 158 11.74 14.36 -14.36
N PRO A 159 11.91 13.08 -14.77
CA PRO A 159 11.15 12.38 -15.80
C PRO A 159 9.71 12.10 -15.38
N LYS A 160 8.85 11.74 -16.35
CA LYS A 160 7.49 11.22 -16.08
C LYS A 160 7.55 9.73 -15.72
N PRO A 161 6.51 9.16 -15.09
CA PRO A 161 6.40 7.72 -14.85
C PRO A 161 6.53 6.90 -16.12
N VAL A 162 7.03 5.67 -15.99
CA VAL A 162 7.00 4.65 -17.06
C VAL A 162 5.57 4.17 -17.28
N GLN A 163 4.84 3.96 -16.19
CA GLN A 163 3.43 3.55 -16.23
C GLN A 163 2.55 4.75 -16.58
N ASN A 164 1.56 4.54 -17.45
CA ASN A 164 0.65 5.59 -17.93
C ASN A 164 -0.78 5.33 -17.40
N PRO A 165 -1.43 6.31 -16.75
CA PRO A 165 -0.98 7.69 -16.52
C PRO A 165 0.04 7.85 -15.39
N HIS A 166 0.17 6.88 -14.51
CA HIS A 166 1.09 6.81 -13.37
C HIS A 166 1.10 5.39 -12.78
N PRO A 167 2.00 5.05 -11.85
CA PRO A 167 1.91 3.81 -11.08
C PRO A 167 0.54 3.67 -10.40
N PRO A 168 -0.10 2.49 -10.42
CA PRO A 168 -1.39 2.29 -9.78
C PRO A 168 -1.39 2.71 -8.31
N ILE A 169 -2.37 3.53 -7.93
CA ILE A 169 -2.54 4.04 -6.56
C ILE A 169 -3.56 3.20 -5.81
N TRP A 170 -3.09 2.47 -4.79
CA TRP A 170 -3.91 1.62 -3.93
C TRP A 170 -4.18 2.32 -2.60
N ILE A 171 -5.44 2.63 -2.32
CA ILE A 171 -5.82 3.29 -1.07
C ILE A 171 -6.01 2.27 0.03
N GLY A 172 -5.08 2.27 0.98
CA GLY A 172 -5.09 1.36 2.13
C GLY A 172 -6.01 1.81 3.25
N GLY A 173 -6.57 0.84 3.94
CA GLY A 173 -7.36 1.05 5.15
C GLY A 173 -8.64 0.22 5.21
N GLY A 174 -9.40 0.41 6.30
CA GLY A 174 -10.66 -0.27 6.52
C GLY A 174 -11.81 0.26 5.65
N ARG A 175 -13.04 -0.02 6.10
CA ARG A 175 -14.28 0.40 5.42
C ARG A 175 -14.51 1.92 5.55
N GLY A 176 -15.41 2.46 4.75
CA GLY A 176 -15.89 3.85 4.84
C GLY A 176 -14.98 4.87 4.15
N ALA A 177 -14.26 5.72 4.89
CA ALA A 177 -13.47 6.82 4.31
C ALA A 177 -12.36 6.37 3.33
N PRO A 178 -11.59 5.30 3.60
CA PRO A 178 -10.63 4.78 2.61
C PRO A 178 -11.30 4.31 1.31
N MET A 179 -12.46 3.67 1.38
CA MET A 179 -13.20 3.24 0.18
C MET A 179 -13.69 4.44 -0.65
N ARG A 180 -14.22 5.48 0.02
CA ARG A 180 -14.58 6.73 -0.67
C ARG A 180 -13.39 7.37 -1.36
N ARG A 181 -12.21 7.39 -0.71
CA ARG A 181 -10.97 7.90 -1.30
C ARG A 181 -10.51 7.05 -2.49
N ALA A 182 -10.60 5.73 -2.40
CA ALA A 182 -10.31 4.84 -3.52
C ALA A 182 -11.22 5.13 -4.72
N ALA A 183 -12.51 5.35 -4.47
CA ALA A 183 -13.49 5.70 -5.50
C ALA A 183 -13.23 7.07 -6.17
N THR A 184 -12.60 8.02 -5.48
CA THR A 184 -12.37 9.39 -5.98
C THR A 184 -10.97 9.65 -6.51
N HIS A 185 -9.93 9.10 -5.88
CA HIS A 185 -8.54 9.43 -6.18
C HIS A 185 -7.66 8.21 -6.49
N GLY A 186 -8.09 6.99 -6.12
CA GLY A 186 -7.29 5.77 -6.28
C GLY A 186 -7.60 4.98 -7.54
N ASP A 187 -6.69 4.10 -7.92
CA ASP A 187 -6.93 3.06 -8.93
C ASP A 187 -7.51 1.80 -8.30
N GLY A 188 -7.32 1.63 -6.99
CA GLY A 188 -7.88 0.51 -6.24
C GLY A 188 -7.96 0.74 -4.74
N TRP A 189 -8.64 -0.17 -4.06
CA TRP A 189 -8.70 -0.24 -2.61
C TRP A 189 -7.91 -1.45 -2.11
N TYR A 190 -7.09 -1.22 -1.08
CA TYR A 190 -6.30 -2.23 -0.38
C TYR A 190 -6.83 -2.40 1.04
N GLY A 191 -7.73 -3.37 1.22
CA GLY A 191 -8.32 -3.70 2.53
C GLY A 191 -7.36 -4.51 3.40
N TRP A 192 -7.37 -4.29 4.70
CA TRP A 192 -6.52 -4.99 5.64
C TRP A 192 -7.32 -5.78 6.66
N ALA A 193 -6.97 -7.06 6.87
CA ALA A 193 -7.52 -7.93 7.91
C ALA A 193 -9.07 -8.08 7.85
N ILE A 194 -9.62 -8.17 6.66
CA ILE A 194 -11.05 -8.44 6.46
C ILE A 194 -11.31 -9.93 6.73
N ALA A 195 -12.27 -10.23 7.59
CA ALA A 195 -12.63 -11.62 7.88
C ALA A 195 -13.29 -12.30 6.66
N THR A 196 -13.05 -13.60 6.47
CA THR A 196 -13.53 -14.36 5.31
C THR A 196 -15.02 -14.18 5.04
N GLN A 197 -15.83 -14.22 6.09
CA GLN A 197 -17.30 -14.07 5.99
C GLN A 197 -17.75 -12.64 5.67
N GLU A 198 -16.88 -11.65 5.80
CA GLU A 198 -17.18 -10.23 5.55
C GLU A 198 -16.74 -9.75 4.17
N ILE A 199 -15.96 -10.56 3.42
CA ILE A 199 -15.37 -10.15 2.14
C ILE A 199 -16.46 -9.69 1.16
N ALA A 200 -17.50 -10.49 0.94
CA ALA A 200 -18.54 -10.19 -0.04
C ALA A 200 -19.27 -8.88 0.30
N GLU A 201 -19.66 -8.69 1.58
CA GLU A 201 -20.31 -7.45 2.02
C GLU A 201 -19.39 -6.25 1.91
N THR A 202 -18.11 -6.43 2.23
CA THR A 202 -17.08 -5.38 2.15
C THR A 202 -16.87 -4.92 0.70
N MET A 203 -16.84 -5.86 -0.26
CA MET A 203 -16.74 -5.51 -1.69
C MET A 203 -18.00 -4.78 -2.17
N ALA A 204 -19.19 -5.21 -1.73
CA ALA A 204 -20.43 -4.49 -2.06
C ALA A 204 -20.46 -3.07 -1.45
N GLU A 205 -19.80 -2.82 -0.32
CA GLU A 205 -19.67 -1.47 0.23
C GLU A 205 -18.73 -0.61 -0.63
N LEU A 206 -17.64 -1.18 -1.14
CA LEU A 206 -16.75 -0.49 -2.08
C LEU A 206 -17.52 -0.13 -3.37
N ASP A 207 -18.34 -1.03 -3.89
CA ASP A 207 -19.18 -0.76 -5.08
C ASP A 207 -20.11 0.43 -4.83
N ARG A 208 -20.80 0.44 -3.69
CA ARG A 208 -21.66 1.58 -3.31
C ARG A 208 -20.86 2.90 -3.16
N ALA A 209 -19.64 2.84 -2.69
CA ALA A 209 -18.78 4.03 -2.60
C ALA A 209 -18.39 4.54 -3.99
N CYS A 210 -18.14 3.65 -4.95
CA CYS A 210 -17.87 4.00 -6.35
C CYS A 210 -19.12 4.60 -7.02
N GLU A 211 -20.27 4.00 -6.84
CA GLU A 211 -21.56 4.52 -7.36
C GLU A 211 -21.86 5.92 -6.82
N ALA A 212 -21.65 6.14 -5.51
CA ALA A 212 -21.83 7.45 -4.88
C ALA A 212 -20.85 8.51 -5.44
N ALA A 213 -19.65 8.09 -5.83
CA ALA A 213 -18.65 8.92 -6.53
C ALA A 213 -18.91 9.05 -8.04
N LYS A 214 -19.97 8.42 -8.60
CA LYS A 214 -20.28 8.34 -10.03
C LYS A 214 -19.16 7.69 -10.84
N ARG A 215 -18.48 6.72 -10.26
CA ARG A 215 -17.45 5.92 -10.90
C ARG A 215 -17.94 4.49 -11.09
N ASP A 216 -17.63 3.90 -12.23
CA ASP A 216 -17.92 2.48 -12.47
C ASP A 216 -17.11 1.61 -11.50
N PRO A 217 -17.75 0.77 -10.64
CA PRO A 217 -17.07 -0.09 -9.70
C PRO A 217 -16.04 -1.05 -10.34
N SER A 218 -16.25 -1.44 -11.60
CA SER A 218 -15.34 -2.33 -12.34
C SER A 218 -13.99 -1.69 -12.67
N THR A 219 -13.89 -0.35 -12.55
CA THR A 219 -12.64 0.40 -12.79
C THR A 219 -11.80 0.61 -11.52
N VAL A 220 -12.28 0.11 -10.39
CA VAL A 220 -11.58 0.22 -9.10
C VAL A 220 -11.10 -1.16 -8.66
N GLY A 221 -9.80 -1.34 -8.67
CA GLY A 221 -9.14 -2.59 -8.28
C GLY A 221 -9.38 -2.97 -6.83
N ARG A 222 -9.23 -4.25 -6.51
CA ARG A 222 -9.53 -4.82 -5.19
C ARG A 222 -8.38 -5.71 -4.72
N LYS A 223 -7.69 -5.27 -3.66
CA LYS A 223 -6.66 -6.07 -3.00
C LYS A 223 -7.00 -6.25 -1.53
N LEU A 224 -6.65 -7.40 -0.98
CA LEU A 224 -6.80 -7.68 0.45
C LEU A 224 -5.47 -8.07 1.07
N GLY A 225 -5.10 -7.38 2.14
CA GLY A 225 -4.01 -7.77 3.02
C GLY A 225 -4.51 -8.70 4.12
N LEU A 226 -3.89 -9.86 4.22
CA LEU A 226 -4.23 -10.89 5.19
C LEU A 226 -3.07 -11.10 6.18
N PRO A 227 -3.20 -10.70 7.46
CA PRO A 227 -2.29 -11.18 8.50
C PRO A 227 -2.54 -12.67 8.70
N PHE A 228 -1.60 -13.51 8.26
CA PHE A 228 -1.83 -14.95 8.20
C PHE A 228 -0.83 -15.74 9.06
N GLY A 229 -1.39 -16.51 9.99
CA GLY A 229 -0.67 -17.48 10.80
C GLY A 229 -1.36 -18.86 10.86
N GLY A 230 -2.34 -19.07 9.98
CA GLY A 230 -3.19 -20.27 9.93
C GLY A 230 -2.64 -21.40 9.05
N SER A 231 -3.48 -22.40 8.79
CA SER A 231 -3.20 -23.54 7.92
C SER A 231 -3.41 -23.21 6.44
N SER A 232 -2.83 -24.02 5.56
CA SER A 232 -3.05 -23.91 4.11
C SER A 232 -4.52 -24.06 3.71
N ASP A 233 -5.30 -24.88 4.43
CA ASP A 233 -6.73 -25.05 4.16
C ASP A 233 -7.53 -23.79 4.51
N GLU A 234 -7.21 -23.12 5.62
CA GLU A 234 -7.81 -21.82 5.96
C GLU A 234 -7.48 -20.75 4.91
N LEU A 235 -6.24 -20.74 4.42
CA LEU A 235 -5.86 -19.82 3.35
C LEU A 235 -6.62 -20.11 2.06
N LYS A 236 -6.78 -21.38 1.65
CA LYS A 236 -7.60 -21.73 0.48
C LYS A 236 -9.04 -21.24 0.60
N VAL A 237 -9.66 -21.43 1.77
CA VAL A 237 -11.03 -20.92 2.03
C VAL A 237 -11.09 -19.40 1.88
N TYR A 238 -10.06 -18.68 2.35
CA TYR A 238 -9.97 -17.23 2.20
C TYR A 238 -9.82 -16.84 0.73
N LEU A 239 -8.91 -17.47 0.00
CA LEU A 239 -8.66 -17.21 -1.44
C LEU A 239 -9.92 -17.46 -2.27
N ASP A 240 -10.63 -18.57 -2.01
CA ASP A 240 -11.89 -18.89 -2.67
C ASP A 240 -12.96 -17.82 -2.42
N ALA A 241 -13.06 -17.29 -1.21
CA ALA A 241 -14.00 -16.23 -0.88
C ALA A 241 -13.61 -14.91 -1.57
N ALA A 242 -12.32 -14.59 -1.60
CA ALA A 242 -11.77 -13.42 -2.27
C ALA A 242 -12.02 -13.48 -3.79
N GLN A 243 -11.76 -14.61 -4.42
CA GLN A 243 -12.00 -14.82 -5.84
C GLN A 243 -13.49 -14.67 -6.22
N ARG A 244 -14.40 -15.26 -5.44
CA ARG A 244 -15.85 -15.08 -5.64
C ARG A 244 -16.32 -13.65 -5.51
N ALA A 245 -15.59 -12.81 -4.80
CA ALA A 245 -15.87 -11.39 -4.60
C ALA A 245 -15.08 -10.48 -5.56
N ASN A 246 -14.47 -11.05 -6.61
CA ASN A 246 -13.65 -10.35 -7.60
C ASN A 246 -12.47 -9.58 -6.98
N VAL A 247 -11.85 -10.11 -5.94
CA VAL A 247 -10.57 -9.60 -5.41
C VAL A 247 -9.46 -10.06 -6.35
N GLU A 248 -8.65 -9.12 -6.81
CA GLU A 248 -7.59 -9.37 -7.80
C GLU A 248 -6.36 -10.00 -7.17
N GLU A 249 -6.09 -9.65 -5.92
CA GLU A 249 -4.89 -10.09 -5.23
C GLU A 249 -5.10 -10.17 -3.72
N VAL A 250 -4.56 -11.22 -3.11
CA VAL A 250 -4.45 -11.36 -1.66
C VAL A 250 -2.98 -11.29 -1.26
N VAL A 251 -2.63 -10.25 -0.53
CA VAL A 251 -1.28 -10.02 0.00
C VAL A 251 -1.16 -10.66 1.38
N VAL A 252 -0.47 -11.78 1.45
CA VAL A 252 -0.31 -12.53 2.70
C VAL A 252 0.83 -11.92 3.51
N SER A 253 0.49 -11.31 4.65
CA SER A 253 1.47 -10.80 5.60
C SER A 253 1.94 -11.92 6.52
N THR A 254 3.22 -12.21 6.46
CA THR A 254 3.90 -13.21 7.28
C THR A 254 4.89 -12.53 8.22
N GLY A 255 5.51 -13.27 9.14
CA GLY A 255 6.53 -12.72 10.04
C GLY A 255 7.76 -12.17 9.32
N ILE A 256 8.77 -11.81 10.08
CA ILE A 256 10.03 -11.21 9.60
C ILE A 256 11.20 -12.18 9.77
N GLY A 257 12.17 -12.09 8.86
CA GLY A 257 13.39 -12.91 8.84
C GLY A 257 13.54 -13.66 7.53
N THR A 258 14.75 -13.67 6.98
CA THR A 258 15.00 -14.19 5.63
C THR A 258 14.58 -15.65 5.46
N ASP A 259 15.01 -16.52 6.36
CA ASP A 259 14.72 -17.97 6.24
C ASP A 259 13.24 -18.25 6.50
N PHE A 260 12.62 -17.55 7.45
CA PHE A 260 11.19 -17.69 7.72
C PHE A 260 10.35 -17.26 6.51
N LEU A 261 10.66 -16.11 5.90
CA LEU A 261 9.96 -15.63 4.69
C LEU A 261 10.12 -16.61 3.52
N ARG A 262 11.32 -17.15 3.30
CA ARG A 262 11.54 -18.14 2.24
C ARG A 262 10.70 -19.39 2.45
N GLN A 263 10.71 -19.96 3.65
CA GLN A 263 9.87 -21.11 3.97
C GLN A 263 8.39 -20.85 3.71
N ARG A 264 7.89 -19.67 4.12
CA ARG A 264 6.47 -19.28 3.89
C ARG A 264 6.16 -19.10 2.41
N MET A 265 7.08 -18.57 1.62
CA MET A 265 6.93 -18.48 0.16
C MET A 265 6.87 -19.83 -0.50
N ASP A 266 7.71 -20.79 -0.07
CA ASP A 266 7.66 -22.17 -0.56
C ASP A 266 6.31 -22.82 -0.24
N GLU A 267 5.78 -22.61 0.98
CA GLU A 267 4.46 -23.10 1.37
C GLU A 267 3.33 -22.47 0.53
N LEU A 268 3.40 -21.15 0.28
CA LEU A 268 2.42 -20.43 -0.54
C LEU A 268 2.45 -20.87 -2.00
N ALA A 269 3.64 -21.14 -2.54
CA ALA A 269 3.82 -21.62 -3.92
C ALA A 269 3.18 -23.00 -4.17
N MET A 270 2.97 -23.79 -3.12
CA MET A 270 2.32 -25.10 -3.20
C MET A 270 0.80 -25.06 -3.14
N ILE A 271 0.22 -23.88 -2.92
CA ILE A 271 -1.24 -23.71 -2.91
C ILE A 271 -1.68 -23.53 -4.37
N ASP A 272 -2.58 -24.42 -4.83
CA ASP A 272 -3.22 -24.28 -6.15
C ASP A 272 -4.00 -22.94 -6.19
N ARG A 273 -3.68 -22.12 -7.18
CA ARG A 273 -4.21 -20.74 -7.35
C ARG A 273 -5.32 -20.71 -8.38
#